data_1af2d6dbcbbcc421dd11672174adb0d5
#
_entry.id   1af2d6dbcbbcc421dd11672174adb0d5
#
_cell.length_a   1.000
_cell.length_b   1.000
_cell.length_c   1.000
_cell.angle_alpha   90.00
_cell.angle_beta   90.00
_cell.angle_gamma   90.00
#
_symmetry.space_group_name_H-M   'P 1'
#
loop_
_entity.id
_entity.type
_entity.pdbx_description
1 polymer ?
#
loop_
_entity_poly.entity_id
_entity_poly.type
_entity_poly.pdbx_seq_one_letter_code
_entity_poly.pdbx_strand_id
1 'polypeptide(L)'
;GWNNGNDTSVTYIENIYKDVNQNGQWDNGEAKLAAFDGSVSSGWMGVLNDWFTNYGFSSYAVSNTDRDYRLVDGDEIRVMFTMDGYGDDLGGTWGNGDTSLKELEVTGGTLSPSFDGETTSYALTLDGGDVSVTPTAANKNFLVKTFINNKTTANNVEYYRRGENLPVQPGDTIYIGVGEYKWPSMNNQSGNTLRYTGTWYTIQVCESGAKGIQARIDDLPDKSEITYSNYKSFQQTVSALQADYNALPDKSQVSAAKLTAAAEQIQFFAA
;
A
#
# COMPACT_ATOMS: atom_id res chain seq x y z
N GLY A 1 30.38 4.09 8.40
CA GLY A 1 30.36 5.54 8.49
C GLY A 1 29.38 6.17 7.53
N TRP A 2 28.60 7.10 7.99
CA TRP A 2 27.79 7.95 7.14
C TRP A 2 28.69 8.96 6.47
N ASN A 3 28.72 8.98 5.15
CA ASN A 3 29.40 10.03 4.42
C ASN A 3 28.46 11.25 4.31
N ASN A 4 28.89 12.40 4.79
CA ASN A 4 28.07 13.60 4.97
C ASN A 4 27.96 14.44 3.69
N GLY A 5 27.32 13.86 2.68
CA GLY A 5 26.55 14.70 1.77
C GLY A 5 27.23 15.33 0.56
N ASN A 6 28.52 15.13 0.31
CA ASN A 6 29.16 15.59 -0.94
C ASN A 6 29.61 14.43 -1.85
N ASP A 7 29.44 13.21 -1.38
CA ASP A 7 29.77 12.03 -2.15
C ASP A 7 28.45 11.33 -2.52
N THR A 8 28.09 11.35 -3.79
CA THR A 8 26.96 10.61 -4.35
C THR A 8 27.27 9.12 -4.46
N SER A 9 28.41 8.67 -3.95
CA SER A 9 28.75 7.27 -3.86
C SER A 9 27.91 6.56 -2.80
N VAL A 10 27.73 5.29 -2.99
CA VAL A 10 26.92 4.37 -2.18
C VAL A 10 27.14 4.56 -0.69
N THR A 11 26.08 4.90 0.03
CA THR A 11 26.12 4.86 1.49
C THR A 11 25.79 3.43 1.93
N TYR A 12 26.80 2.72 2.33
CA TYR A 12 26.70 1.37 2.83
C TYR A 12 26.87 1.34 4.34
N ILE A 13 25.93 0.69 5.04
CA ILE A 13 26.08 0.43 6.47
C ILE A 13 26.85 -0.88 6.63
N GLU A 14 28.11 -0.78 6.97
CA GLU A 14 28.96 -1.94 7.18
C GLU A 14 28.59 -2.67 8.47
N ASN A 15 28.35 -1.93 9.53
CA ASN A 15 27.94 -2.48 10.82
C ASN A 15 27.20 -1.44 11.67
N ILE A 16 26.43 -1.95 12.65
CA ILE A 16 25.89 -1.19 13.77
C ILE A 16 26.39 -1.86 15.05
N TYR A 17 26.87 -1.10 15.99
CA TYR A 17 27.40 -1.61 17.24
C TYR A 17 26.84 -0.89 18.47
N LYS A 18 26.90 -1.56 19.59
CA LYS A 18 26.53 -0.98 20.89
C LYS A 18 27.78 -0.36 21.50
N ASP A 19 27.92 0.95 21.43
CA ASP A 19 28.98 1.71 22.07
C ASP A 19 28.70 1.82 23.58
N VAL A 20 29.30 0.93 24.36
CA VAL A 20 29.03 0.82 25.81
C VAL A 20 29.77 1.91 26.58
N ASN A 21 30.97 2.27 26.13
CA ASN A 21 31.82 3.26 26.79
C ASN A 21 31.66 4.68 26.22
N GLN A 22 30.81 4.85 25.19
CA GLN A 22 30.46 6.13 24.57
C GLN A 22 31.70 6.87 23.95
N ASN A 23 32.64 6.13 23.42
CA ASN A 23 33.81 6.71 22.79
C ASN A 23 33.64 6.96 21.27
N GLY A 24 32.52 6.55 20.68
CA GLY A 24 32.22 6.71 19.27
C GLY A 24 32.86 5.68 18.35
N GLN A 25 33.50 4.63 18.92
CA GLN A 25 34.17 3.57 18.19
C GLN A 25 33.73 2.22 18.69
N TRP A 26 33.86 1.20 17.84
CA TRP A 26 33.62 -0.17 18.28
C TRP A 26 34.88 -0.73 18.95
N ASP A 27 34.71 -1.24 20.16
CA ASP A 27 35.78 -1.89 20.93
C ASP A 27 35.52 -3.40 21.02
N ASN A 28 36.65 -4.13 21.18
CA ASN A 28 36.56 -5.58 21.31
C ASN A 28 35.77 -5.99 22.57
N GLY A 29 34.71 -6.77 22.36
CA GLY A 29 33.76 -7.18 23.39
C GLY A 29 32.45 -6.43 23.37
N GLU A 30 32.32 -5.37 22.61
CA GLU A 30 31.04 -4.72 22.34
C GLU A 30 30.24 -5.50 21.27
N ALA A 31 28.93 -5.60 21.49
CA ALA A 31 28.04 -6.25 20.53
C ALA A 31 27.97 -5.45 19.23
N LYS A 32 28.15 -6.11 18.11
CA LYS A 32 27.92 -5.53 16.77
C LYS A 32 27.16 -6.49 15.88
N LEU A 33 26.53 -5.93 14.87
CA LEU A 33 25.89 -6.64 13.79
C LEU A 33 26.45 -6.09 12.48
N ALA A 34 27.31 -6.87 11.84
CA ALA A 34 28.00 -6.47 10.62
C ALA A 34 27.45 -7.22 9.40
N ALA A 35 27.69 -6.67 8.23
CA ALA A 35 27.45 -7.39 6.99
C ALA A 35 28.20 -8.73 7.01
N PHE A 36 27.54 -9.75 6.47
CA PHE A 36 28.05 -11.14 6.40
C PHE A 36 28.14 -11.89 7.73
N ASP A 37 27.63 -11.32 8.84
CA ASP A 37 27.58 -12.02 10.13
C ASP A 37 26.62 -13.23 10.14
N GLY A 38 25.56 -13.20 9.32
CA GLY A 38 24.62 -14.31 9.20
C GLY A 38 25.02 -15.32 8.12
N SER A 39 25.22 -14.84 6.91
CA SER A 39 25.62 -15.60 5.72
C SER A 39 26.36 -14.70 4.73
N VAL A 40 26.79 -15.28 3.61
CA VAL A 40 27.41 -14.49 2.51
C VAL A 40 26.45 -13.52 1.86
N SER A 41 25.16 -13.65 2.12
CA SER A 41 24.10 -12.77 1.63
C SER A 41 23.42 -11.95 2.73
N SER A 42 23.97 -11.99 3.95
CA SER A 42 23.46 -11.18 5.07
C SER A 42 24.01 -9.76 5.06
N GLY A 43 23.25 -8.82 5.58
CA GLY A 43 23.70 -7.44 5.68
C GLY A 43 22.58 -6.42 5.95
N TRP A 44 22.98 -5.18 6.02
CA TRP A 44 22.08 -4.07 6.23
C TRP A 44 21.43 -3.65 4.93
N MET A 45 20.11 -3.49 4.95
CA MET A 45 19.28 -3.08 3.81
C MET A 45 18.51 -1.81 4.16
N GLY A 46 18.52 -0.85 3.26
CA GLY A 46 17.74 0.38 3.39
C GLY A 46 16.53 0.37 2.49
N VAL A 47 15.41 0.89 3.00
CA VAL A 47 14.18 1.10 2.24
C VAL A 47 13.74 2.55 2.42
N LEU A 48 13.44 3.20 1.30
CA LEU A 48 12.81 4.52 1.28
C LEU A 48 11.43 4.37 0.63
N ASN A 49 10.37 4.67 1.39
CA ASN A 49 8.99 4.58 0.90
C ASN A 49 8.67 3.23 0.23
N ASP A 50 9.01 2.14 0.91
CA ASP A 50 8.83 0.75 0.45
C ASP A 50 9.73 0.35 -0.76
N TRP A 51 10.75 1.13 -1.06
CA TRP A 51 11.68 0.85 -2.13
C TRP A 51 13.09 0.53 -1.60
N PHE A 52 13.69 -0.58 -2.01
CA PHE A 52 15.08 -0.90 -1.64
C PHE A 52 16.07 0.08 -2.23
N THR A 53 16.95 0.60 -1.39
CA THR A 53 17.93 1.63 -1.75
C THR A 53 19.35 1.07 -1.79
N ASN A 54 19.75 0.52 -2.91
CA ASN A 54 21.10 -0.05 -3.05
C ASN A 54 22.22 1.00 -3.16
N TYR A 55 21.86 2.22 -3.55
CA TYR A 55 22.81 3.31 -3.82
C TYR A 55 22.66 4.49 -2.85
N GLY A 56 22.09 4.23 -1.69
CA GLY A 56 21.79 5.26 -0.69
C GLY A 56 20.43 5.93 -0.90
N PHE A 57 19.94 6.54 0.15
CA PHE A 57 18.56 7.05 0.19
C PHE A 57 18.32 8.22 -0.77
N SER A 58 19.32 9.07 -0.96
CA SER A 58 19.20 10.24 -1.85
C SER A 58 18.97 9.87 -3.31
N SER A 59 19.53 8.77 -3.78
CA SER A 59 19.38 8.33 -5.17
C SER A 59 17.96 7.92 -5.52
N TYR A 60 17.12 7.63 -4.53
CA TYR A 60 15.75 7.15 -4.68
C TYR A 60 14.70 8.19 -4.33
N ALA A 61 15.08 9.23 -3.64
CA ALA A 61 14.22 10.39 -3.42
C ALA A 61 13.81 11.08 -4.74
N VAL A 62 14.44 10.70 -5.84
CA VAL A 62 14.29 11.27 -7.19
C VAL A 62 13.17 10.66 -8.00
N SER A 63 12.54 9.61 -7.57
CA SER A 63 11.48 8.98 -8.36
C SER A 63 10.26 9.90 -8.59
N ASN A 64 10.26 11.08 -7.98
CA ASN A 64 9.36 12.19 -8.25
C ASN A 64 10.17 13.43 -8.59
N THR A 65 9.85 14.04 -9.70
CA THR A 65 10.54 15.16 -10.35
C THR A 65 10.76 16.40 -9.47
N ASP A 66 10.05 16.53 -8.36
CA ASP A 66 10.08 17.72 -7.51
C ASP A 66 11.06 17.62 -6.32
N ARG A 67 11.82 16.54 -6.21
CA ARG A 67 12.60 16.28 -5.00
C ARG A 67 14.07 16.67 -5.05
N ASP A 68 14.62 16.97 -6.21
CA ASP A 68 16.03 17.34 -6.39
C ASP A 68 16.99 16.48 -5.54
N TYR A 69 16.80 15.14 -5.55
CA TYR A 69 17.61 14.20 -4.75
C TYR A 69 17.54 14.44 -3.23
N ARG A 70 16.45 15.00 -2.73
CA ARG A 70 16.27 15.29 -1.30
C ARG A 70 15.20 14.43 -0.66
N LEU A 71 15.38 14.13 0.61
CA LEU A 71 14.31 13.63 1.45
C LEU A 71 13.32 14.77 1.73
N VAL A 72 12.06 14.43 1.80
CA VAL A 72 10.99 15.38 2.08
C VAL A 72 10.15 14.88 3.25
N ASP A 73 9.34 15.77 3.84
CA ASP A 73 8.42 15.42 4.91
C ASP A 73 7.47 14.30 4.46
N GLY A 74 7.26 13.34 5.34
CA GLY A 74 6.47 12.15 5.04
C GLY A 74 7.25 10.99 4.42
N ASP A 75 8.52 11.16 4.10
CA ASP A 75 9.35 10.03 3.69
C ASP A 75 9.58 9.06 4.85
N GLU A 76 9.37 7.79 4.58
CA GLU A 76 9.63 6.69 5.52
C GLU A 76 10.94 6.00 5.16
N ILE A 77 11.89 6.02 6.09
CA ILE A 77 13.15 5.30 5.98
C ILE A 77 13.12 4.12 6.93
N ARG A 78 13.35 2.93 6.40
CA ARG A 78 13.54 1.71 7.18
C ARG A 78 14.93 1.15 6.92
N VAL A 79 15.62 0.79 7.99
CA VAL A 79 16.91 0.10 7.94
C VAL A 79 16.71 -1.25 8.59
N MET A 80 16.99 -2.31 7.84
CA MET A 80 16.74 -3.68 8.23
C MET A 80 18.00 -4.50 8.06
N PHE A 81 18.20 -5.50 8.92
CA PHE A 81 19.26 -6.48 8.75
C PHE A 81 18.67 -7.78 8.22
N THR A 82 19.15 -8.24 7.07
CA THR A 82 18.84 -9.58 6.54
C THR A 82 19.89 -10.57 7.00
N MET A 83 19.45 -11.72 7.45
CA MET A 83 20.32 -12.82 7.88
C MET A 83 20.78 -13.66 6.69
N ASP A 84 19.92 -13.77 5.66
CA ASP A 84 20.19 -14.58 4.49
C ASP A 84 19.35 -14.17 3.27
N GLY A 85 19.76 -14.63 2.08
CA GLY A 85 18.96 -14.50 0.86
C GLY A 85 18.78 -13.07 0.35
N TYR A 86 19.63 -12.12 0.77
CA TYR A 86 19.53 -10.70 0.36
C TYR A 86 18.17 -10.08 0.66
N GLY A 87 17.57 -10.42 1.79
CA GLY A 87 16.27 -9.89 2.21
C GLY A 87 15.10 -10.84 2.07
N ASP A 88 15.34 -12.09 1.68
CA ASP A 88 14.29 -13.10 1.58
C ASP A 88 13.63 -13.35 2.94
N ASP A 89 14.41 -13.45 4.00
CA ASP A 89 13.98 -13.56 5.38
C ASP A 89 13.18 -12.34 5.89
N LEU A 90 13.26 -11.23 5.18
CA LEU A 90 12.52 -10.01 5.47
C LEU A 90 11.21 -9.91 4.66
N GLY A 91 10.82 -10.96 3.97
CA GLY A 91 9.68 -10.98 3.06
C GLY A 91 10.06 -10.43 1.68
N GLY A 92 11.21 -10.82 1.16
CA GLY A 92 11.63 -10.55 -0.21
C GLY A 92 10.77 -11.27 -1.23
N THR A 93 10.85 -10.83 -2.48
CA THR A 93 9.96 -11.28 -3.55
C THR A 93 10.12 -12.75 -3.92
N TRP A 94 11.23 -13.37 -3.59
CA TRP A 94 11.45 -14.79 -3.87
C TRP A 94 11.09 -15.73 -2.72
N GLY A 95 10.82 -15.20 -1.52
CA GLY A 95 10.37 -16.00 -0.37
C GLY A 95 8.91 -15.79 0.01
N ASN A 96 8.36 -14.61 -0.29
CA ASN A 96 6.99 -14.26 0.06
C ASN A 96 6.32 -13.48 -1.08
N GLY A 97 5.42 -14.15 -1.79
CA GLY A 97 4.63 -13.58 -2.90
C GLY A 97 3.31 -12.92 -2.46
N ASP A 98 3.08 -12.67 -1.18
CA ASP A 98 1.85 -12.06 -0.68
C ASP A 98 1.76 -10.59 -1.05
N THR A 99 0.95 -10.26 -2.05
CA THR A 99 0.70 -8.91 -2.54
C THR A 99 -0.52 -8.24 -1.90
N SER A 100 -1.01 -8.77 -0.78
CA SER A 100 -2.12 -8.15 -0.05
C SER A 100 -1.66 -6.94 0.77
N LEU A 101 -2.62 -6.11 1.20
CA LEU A 101 -2.42 -5.15 2.26
C LEU A 101 -2.64 -5.82 3.62
N LYS A 102 -1.76 -5.51 4.56
CA LYS A 102 -1.92 -5.83 5.97
C LYS A 102 -2.86 -4.84 6.67
N GLU A 103 -2.81 -3.58 6.25
CA GLU A 103 -3.52 -2.47 6.87
C GLU A 103 -3.84 -1.40 5.84
N LEU A 104 -4.94 -0.73 6.03
CA LEU A 104 -5.37 0.43 5.24
C LEU A 104 -6.04 1.45 6.17
N GLU A 105 -5.31 2.49 6.55
CA GLU A 105 -5.87 3.63 7.27
C GLU A 105 -6.36 4.67 6.27
N VAL A 106 -7.49 5.30 6.57
CA VAL A 106 -8.10 6.34 5.74
C VAL A 106 -8.54 7.51 6.62
N THR A 107 -8.26 8.73 6.21
CA THR A 107 -8.76 9.96 6.82
C THR A 107 -9.68 10.70 5.87
N GLY A 108 -10.45 11.66 6.37
CA GLY A 108 -11.34 12.52 5.58
C GLY A 108 -12.62 11.84 5.12
N GLY A 109 -12.93 10.67 5.67
CA GLY A 109 -14.16 9.95 5.39
C GLY A 109 -14.26 8.60 6.08
N THR A 110 -15.36 7.91 5.81
CA THR A 110 -15.63 6.56 6.33
C THR A 110 -15.52 5.53 5.23
N LEU A 111 -14.65 4.55 5.42
CA LEU A 111 -14.47 3.41 4.52
C LEU A 111 -15.57 2.36 4.73
N SER A 112 -16.18 1.89 3.67
CA SER A 112 -17.22 0.86 3.68
C SER A 112 -16.97 -0.18 2.56
N PRO A 113 -16.90 -1.49 2.88
CA PRO A 113 -16.82 -2.05 4.23
C PRO A 113 -15.57 -1.60 4.98
N SER A 114 -15.49 -1.89 6.29
CA SER A 114 -14.23 -1.72 7.02
C SER A 114 -13.16 -2.61 6.42
N PHE A 115 -11.91 -2.16 6.46
CA PHE A 115 -10.79 -2.94 5.93
C PHE A 115 -10.64 -4.27 6.68
N ASP A 116 -10.45 -5.36 5.93
CA ASP A 116 -10.30 -6.72 6.46
C ASP A 116 -9.15 -7.53 5.83
N GLY A 117 -8.46 -6.96 4.86
CA GLY A 117 -7.37 -7.62 4.14
C GLY A 117 -7.79 -8.49 2.95
N GLU A 118 -9.00 -9.00 2.91
CA GLU A 118 -9.50 -9.88 1.84
C GLU A 118 -10.30 -9.09 0.77
N THR A 119 -11.00 -8.05 1.21
CA THR A 119 -11.77 -7.19 0.33
C THR A 119 -10.86 -6.24 -0.43
N THR A 120 -11.09 -6.11 -1.73
CA THR A 120 -10.31 -5.24 -2.62
C THR A 120 -11.12 -4.06 -3.19
N SER A 121 -12.40 -3.97 -2.86
CA SER A 121 -13.29 -2.91 -3.32
C SER A 121 -14.01 -2.26 -2.15
N TYR A 122 -13.86 -0.94 -2.05
CA TYR A 122 -14.38 -0.14 -0.96
C TYR A 122 -15.10 1.09 -1.50
N ALA A 123 -15.97 1.67 -0.67
CA ALA A 123 -16.47 3.02 -0.84
C ALA A 123 -15.91 3.92 0.27
N LEU A 124 -15.54 5.15 -0.05
CA LEU A 124 -15.17 6.19 0.89
C LEU A 124 -16.26 7.27 0.89
N THR A 125 -17.01 7.35 1.96
CA THR A 125 -17.97 8.44 2.15
C THR A 125 -17.28 9.61 2.80
N LEU A 126 -17.18 10.74 2.10
CA LEU A 126 -16.48 11.93 2.57
C LEU A 126 -17.16 12.56 3.77
N ASP A 127 -16.38 13.05 4.74
CA ASP A 127 -16.84 13.79 5.91
C ASP A 127 -16.53 15.30 5.86
N GLY A 128 -15.87 15.74 4.78
CA GLY A 128 -15.48 17.14 4.55
C GLY A 128 -14.07 17.48 5.04
N GLY A 129 -13.35 16.55 5.61
CA GLY A 129 -11.93 16.68 5.95
C GLY A 129 -11.00 16.36 4.77
N ASP A 130 -9.71 16.58 5.00
CA ASP A 130 -8.66 16.21 4.03
C ASP A 130 -8.53 14.69 3.93
N VAL A 131 -8.61 14.17 2.73
CA VAL A 131 -8.51 12.72 2.47
C VAL A 131 -7.07 12.30 2.34
N SER A 132 -6.68 11.28 3.09
CA SER A 132 -5.43 10.56 2.87
C SER A 132 -5.62 9.06 3.03
N VAL A 133 -4.75 8.28 2.42
CA VAL A 133 -4.69 6.82 2.61
C VAL A 133 -3.30 6.41 3.04
N THR A 134 -3.22 5.50 4.01
CA THR A 134 -1.97 4.96 4.53
C THR A 134 -1.99 3.44 4.40
N PRO A 135 -1.77 2.91 3.17
CA PRO A 135 -1.73 1.49 2.94
C PRO A 135 -0.40 0.88 3.42
N THR A 136 -0.46 -0.30 4.02
CA THR A 136 0.71 -1.08 4.44
C THR A 136 0.64 -2.46 3.80
N ALA A 137 1.64 -2.81 2.99
CA ALA A 137 1.72 -4.13 2.38
C ALA A 137 1.97 -5.23 3.42
N ALA A 138 1.40 -6.41 3.21
CA ALA A 138 1.67 -7.59 4.04
C ALA A 138 3.15 -7.99 3.91
N ASN A 139 3.70 -7.99 2.71
CA ASN A 139 5.13 -8.08 2.47
C ASN A 139 5.73 -6.67 2.44
N LYS A 140 6.49 -6.34 3.49
CA LYS A 140 7.09 -5.00 3.68
C LYS A 140 8.08 -4.57 2.59
N ASN A 141 8.50 -5.48 1.72
CA ASN A 141 9.38 -5.19 0.60
C ASN A 141 8.61 -4.88 -0.70
N PHE A 142 7.30 -5.05 -0.69
CA PHE A 142 6.49 -4.66 -1.84
C PHE A 142 6.23 -3.17 -1.84
N LEU A 143 6.29 -2.60 -3.02
CA LEU A 143 5.96 -1.20 -3.24
C LEU A 143 4.44 -1.04 -3.30
N VAL A 144 3.96 -0.02 -2.62
CA VAL A 144 2.56 0.38 -2.66
C VAL A 144 2.47 1.75 -3.29
N LYS A 145 1.65 1.88 -4.32
CA LYS A 145 1.39 3.15 -5.01
C LYS A 145 -0.08 3.45 -5.05
N THR A 146 -0.41 4.71 -4.79
CA THR A 146 -1.78 5.23 -4.83
C THR A 146 -1.96 6.16 -6.03
N PHE A 147 -3.07 5.98 -6.75
CA PHE A 147 -3.44 6.79 -7.92
C PHE A 147 -4.88 7.26 -7.80
N ILE A 148 -5.21 8.38 -8.44
CA ILE A 148 -6.58 8.87 -8.57
C ILE A 148 -7.00 8.73 -10.03
N ASN A 149 -8.13 8.09 -10.29
CA ASN A 149 -8.75 7.92 -11.61
C ASN A 149 -7.85 7.27 -12.70
N ASN A 150 -6.68 6.80 -12.34
CA ASN A 150 -5.72 6.25 -13.28
C ASN A 150 -5.08 4.97 -12.75
N LYS A 151 -5.70 3.83 -13.03
CA LYS A 151 -5.11 2.51 -12.72
C LYS A 151 -4.04 2.19 -13.74
N THR A 152 -2.78 2.25 -13.34
CA THR A 152 -1.65 2.05 -14.27
C THR A 152 -0.53 1.21 -13.66
N THR A 153 0.12 0.42 -14.51
CA THR A 153 1.34 -0.32 -14.20
C THR A 153 2.59 0.34 -14.79
N ALA A 154 2.45 1.50 -15.41
CA ALA A 154 3.56 2.22 -16.02
C ALA A 154 4.53 2.77 -14.95
N ASN A 155 5.83 2.74 -15.25
CA ASN A 155 6.87 3.07 -14.29
C ASN A 155 7.00 4.55 -13.95
N ASN A 156 6.74 5.42 -14.91
CA ASN A 156 7.02 6.84 -14.82
C ASN A 156 5.75 7.67 -14.59
N VAL A 157 4.74 7.07 -13.99
CA VAL A 157 3.51 7.77 -13.65
C VAL A 157 3.61 8.25 -12.21
N GLU A 158 3.29 9.50 -12.01
CA GLU A 158 3.19 10.13 -10.70
C GLU A 158 2.16 9.38 -9.84
N TYR A 159 2.47 9.19 -8.58
CA TYR A 159 1.61 8.53 -7.61
C TYR A 159 1.65 9.27 -6.28
N TYR A 160 0.61 9.10 -5.49
CA TYR A 160 0.52 9.64 -4.14
C TYR A 160 1.16 8.69 -3.14
N ARG A 161 1.83 9.24 -2.16
CA ARG A 161 2.51 8.50 -1.11
C ARG A 161 1.58 8.20 0.05
N ARG A 162 2.03 7.32 0.92
CA ARG A 162 1.35 6.99 2.17
C ARG A 162 1.13 8.26 2.99
N GLY A 163 -0.15 8.49 3.39
CA GLY A 163 -0.53 9.63 4.20
C GLY A 163 -0.51 10.98 3.49
N GLU A 164 -0.19 11.02 2.20
CA GLU A 164 -0.26 12.24 1.40
C GLU A 164 -1.72 12.65 1.16
N ASN A 165 -1.98 13.95 1.16
CA ASN A 165 -3.31 14.48 0.89
C ASN A 165 -3.73 14.20 -0.56
N LEU A 166 -4.91 13.61 -0.72
CA LEU A 166 -5.49 13.24 -2.00
C LEU A 166 -6.55 14.28 -2.42
N PRO A 167 -6.37 14.99 -3.53
CA PRO A 167 -7.34 15.96 -4.01
C PRO A 167 -8.52 15.26 -4.70
N VAL A 168 -9.32 14.53 -3.94
CA VAL A 168 -10.45 13.75 -4.45
C VAL A 168 -11.77 14.43 -4.20
N GLN A 169 -12.74 14.14 -5.08
CA GLN A 169 -14.13 14.58 -5.00
C GLN A 169 -15.07 13.39 -5.24
N PRO A 170 -16.35 13.49 -4.88
CA PRO A 170 -17.33 12.46 -5.18
C PRO A 170 -17.34 12.09 -6.67
N GLY A 171 -17.31 10.78 -6.95
CA GLY A 171 -17.17 10.23 -8.30
C GLY A 171 -15.77 9.83 -8.69
N ASP A 172 -14.74 10.29 -7.97
CA ASP A 172 -13.37 9.83 -8.19
C ASP A 172 -13.17 8.40 -7.67
N THR A 173 -12.15 7.75 -8.20
CA THR A 173 -11.72 6.43 -7.76
C THR A 173 -10.25 6.46 -7.35
N ILE A 174 -9.98 6.02 -6.13
CA ILE A 174 -8.63 5.83 -5.63
C ILE A 174 -8.23 4.37 -5.93
N TYR A 175 -7.10 4.19 -6.60
CA TYR A 175 -6.50 2.88 -6.87
C TYR A 175 -5.23 2.72 -6.05
N ILE A 176 -5.12 1.62 -5.30
CA ILE A 176 -3.93 1.27 -4.55
C ILE A 176 -3.38 -0.02 -5.12
N GLY A 177 -2.20 0.05 -5.72
CA GLY A 177 -1.52 -1.11 -6.29
C GLY A 177 -0.42 -1.60 -5.38
N VAL A 178 -0.43 -2.88 -5.03
CA VAL A 178 0.66 -3.56 -4.33
C VAL A 178 1.43 -4.36 -5.36
N GLY A 179 2.65 -3.95 -5.63
CA GLY A 179 3.48 -4.53 -6.68
C GLY A 179 4.70 -5.24 -6.13
N GLU A 180 5.04 -6.35 -6.77
CA GLU A 180 6.27 -7.07 -6.50
C GLU A 180 7.47 -6.22 -6.92
N TYR A 181 8.40 -6.07 -5.98
CA TYR A 181 9.70 -5.51 -6.27
C TYR A 181 10.61 -6.60 -6.82
N LYS A 182 10.94 -6.55 -8.10
CA LYS A 182 11.71 -7.61 -8.70
C LYS A 182 13.20 -7.51 -8.34
N TRP A 183 13.68 -8.40 -7.53
CA TRP A 183 15.08 -8.72 -7.39
C TRP A 183 15.65 -9.30 -8.72
N PRO A 184 16.84 -9.00 -9.17
CA PRO A 184 17.96 -8.29 -8.57
C PRO A 184 17.91 -6.79 -8.76
N SER A 185 16.78 -6.25 -8.84
CA SER A 185 16.59 -4.84 -8.94
C SER A 185 17.06 -4.07 -7.71
N MET A 186 17.53 -4.75 -6.68
CA MET A 186 18.39 -4.13 -5.69
C MET A 186 19.56 -3.37 -6.30
N ASN A 187 20.05 -3.82 -7.44
CA ASN A 187 21.09 -3.11 -8.18
C ASN A 187 20.55 -1.89 -8.92
N ASN A 188 19.27 -1.76 -9.03
CA ASN A 188 18.49 -0.61 -9.43
C ASN A 188 19.08 0.26 -10.54
N GLN A 189 19.86 -0.35 -11.38
CA GLN A 189 20.68 0.38 -12.33
C GLN A 189 19.98 0.71 -13.61
N SER A 190 18.85 0.10 -13.87
CA SER A 190 18.13 0.41 -15.08
C SER A 190 16.71 -0.10 -14.99
N GLY A 191 15.80 0.80 -14.83
CA GLY A 191 14.41 0.57 -15.14
C GLY A 191 13.83 -0.61 -14.38
N ASN A 192 14.02 -0.63 -13.10
CA ASN A 192 13.32 -1.58 -12.26
C ASN A 192 11.85 -1.34 -12.40
N THR A 193 11.33 -2.12 -13.29
CA THR A 193 9.94 -2.16 -13.60
C THR A 193 9.26 -2.77 -12.42
N LEU A 194 8.75 -1.93 -11.54
CA LEU A 194 7.81 -2.40 -10.58
C LEU A 194 6.63 -2.96 -11.34
N ARG A 195 6.51 -4.26 -11.34
CA ARG A 195 5.37 -4.92 -11.95
C ARG A 195 4.25 -4.96 -10.93
N TYR A 196 3.25 -4.14 -11.11
CA TYR A 196 1.97 -4.34 -10.43
C TYR A 196 1.26 -5.55 -11.05
N THR A 197 1.85 -6.71 -10.90
CA THR A 197 1.19 -7.99 -11.20
C THR A 197 0.45 -8.51 -9.98
N GLY A 198 0.48 -7.74 -8.89
CA GLY A 198 -0.11 -8.08 -7.63
C GLY A 198 -1.56 -7.66 -7.48
N THR A 199 -1.92 -7.30 -6.27
CA THR A 199 -3.29 -6.96 -5.91
C THR A 199 -3.55 -5.48 -6.10
N TRP A 200 -4.73 -5.16 -6.63
CA TRP A 200 -5.25 -3.81 -6.71
C TRP A 200 -6.43 -3.65 -5.77
N TYR A 201 -6.37 -2.60 -4.96
CA TYR A 201 -7.49 -2.14 -4.15
C TYR A 201 -8.11 -0.93 -4.82
N THR A 202 -9.44 -0.88 -4.79
CA THR A 202 -10.22 0.20 -5.42
C THR A 202 -11.10 0.83 -4.37
N ILE A 203 -11.06 2.16 -4.25
CA ILE A 203 -11.89 2.91 -3.31
C ILE A 203 -12.69 3.94 -4.12
N GLN A 204 -13.99 3.72 -4.21
CA GLN A 204 -14.93 4.66 -4.84
C GLN A 204 -15.21 5.81 -3.88
N VAL A 205 -14.92 7.05 -4.29
CA VAL A 205 -15.22 8.23 -3.48
C VAL A 205 -16.68 8.64 -3.67
N CYS A 206 -17.43 8.71 -2.58
CA CYS A 206 -18.87 8.91 -2.59
C CYS A 206 -19.29 10.14 -1.79
N GLU A 207 -20.39 10.76 -2.22
CA GLU A 207 -21.08 11.74 -1.39
C GLU A 207 -21.68 11.05 -0.15
N SER A 208 -21.90 11.81 0.92
CA SER A 208 -22.64 11.34 2.08
C SER A 208 -24.15 11.21 1.82
N GLY A 209 -24.81 10.39 2.62
CA GLY A 209 -26.27 10.26 2.63
C GLY A 209 -26.87 9.49 1.44
N ALA A 210 -28.17 9.72 1.18
CA ALA A 210 -28.96 8.97 0.22
C ALA A 210 -28.39 8.92 -1.19
N LYS A 211 -27.83 10.03 -1.65
CA LYS A 211 -27.24 10.16 -2.99
C LYS A 211 -26.01 9.28 -3.18
N GLY A 212 -25.10 9.26 -2.19
CA GLY A 212 -23.94 8.38 -2.23
C GLY A 212 -24.30 6.91 -2.14
N ILE A 213 -25.31 6.56 -1.33
CA ILE A 213 -25.81 5.19 -1.24
C ILE A 213 -26.47 4.76 -2.56
N GLN A 214 -27.27 5.63 -3.20
CA GLN A 214 -27.85 5.31 -4.51
C GLN A 214 -26.76 5.04 -5.56
N ALA A 215 -25.74 5.90 -5.64
CA ALA A 215 -24.63 5.71 -6.58
C ALA A 215 -23.92 4.36 -6.38
N ARG A 216 -23.70 3.96 -5.13
CA ARG A 216 -23.09 2.65 -4.79
C ARG A 216 -24.00 1.48 -5.14
N ILE A 217 -25.32 1.62 -5.00
CA ILE A 217 -26.29 0.60 -5.42
C ILE A 217 -26.29 0.46 -6.96
N ASP A 218 -26.24 1.58 -7.67
CA ASP A 218 -26.23 1.58 -9.13
C ASP A 218 -24.97 0.90 -9.70
N ASP A 219 -23.84 0.99 -8.98
CA ASP A 219 -22.55 0.40 -9.36
C ASP A 219 -22.42 -1.09 -8.99
N LEU A 220 -23.38 -1.68 -8.25
CA LEU A 220 -23.37 -3.12 -7.99
C LEU A 220 -23.49 -3.92 -9.30
N PRO A 221 -22.95 -5.15 -9.38
CA PRO A 221 -23.23 -6.04 -10.49
C PRO A 221 -24.70 -6.40 -10.54
N ASP A 222 -25.21 -6.67 -11.73
CA ASP A 222 -26.54 -7.22 -11.87
C ASP A 222 -26.61 -8.63 -11.28
N LYS A 223 -27.82 -9.04 -10.81
CA LYS A 223 -28.03 -10.36 -10.19
C LYS A 223 -27.46 -11.50 -11.06
N SER A 224 -27.57 -11.42 -12.38
CA SER A 224 -27.08 -12.42 -13.33
C SER A 224 -25.56 -12.50 -13.42
N GLU A 225 -24.85 -11.47 -13.01
CA GLU A 225 -23.37 -11.40 -13.01
C GLU A 225 -22.78 -11.98 -11.73
N ILE A 226 -23.59 -12.12 -10.67
CA ILE A 226 -23.17 -12.77 -9.42
C ILE A 226 -23.35 -14.28 -9.58
N THR A 227 -22.25 -15.00 -9.62
CA THR A 227 -22.16 -16.45 -9.84
C THR A 227 -21.58 -17.15 -8.63
N TYR A 228 -21.66 -18.49 -8.60
CA TYR A 228 -21.03 -19.30 -7.54
C TYR A 228 -19.52 -19.07 -7.43
N SER A 229 -18.87 -18.75 -8.54
CA SER A 229 -17.41 -18.52 -8.55
C SER A 229 -16.98 -17.17 -7.98
N ASN A 230 -17.88 -16.16 -7.95
CA ASN A 230 -17.52 -14.80 -7.55
C ASN A 230 -18.38 -14.21 -6.41
N TYR A 231 -19.41 -14.89 -5.92
CA TYR A 231 -20.31 -14.31 -4.91
C TYR A 231 -19.59 -13.86 -3.63
N LYS A 232 -18.53 -14.58 -3.24
CA LYS A 232 -17.75 -14.24 -2.03
C LYS A 232 -17.07 -12.88 -2.13
N SER A 233 -16.62 -12.50 -3.33
CA SER A 233 -15.97 -11.18 -3.54
C SER A 233 -16.97 -10.02 -3.40
N PHE A 234 -18.27 -10.25 -3.55
CA PHE A 234 -19.30 -9.23 -3.39
C PHE A 234 -20.01 -9.26 -2.03
N GLN A 235 -19.88 -10.37 -1.29
CA GLN A 235 -20.67 -10.61 -0.08
C GLN A 235 -20.48 -9.49 0.95
N GLN A 236 -19.26 -9.08 1.19
CA GLN A 236 -18.96 -8.07 2.21
C GLN A 236 -19.39 -6.68 1.76
N THR A 237 -19.11 -6.32 0.51
CA THR A 237 -19.55 -5.04 -0.09
C THR A 237 -21.07 -4.89 -0.04
N VAL A 238 -21.82 -5.93 -0.42
CA VAL A 238 -23.29 -5.92 -0.40
C VAL A 238 -23.80 -5.85 1.04
N SER A 239 -23.22 -6.60 1.97
CA SER A 239 -23.62 -6.56 3.39
C SER A 239 -23.38 -5.19 4.02
N ALA A 240 -22.24 -4.57 3.75
CA ALA A 240 -21.92 -3.23 4.25
C ALA A 240 -22.85 -2.17 3.65
N LEU A 241 -23.10 -2.23 2.35
CA LEU A 241 -24.02 -1.31 1.69
C LEU A 241 -25.46 -1.47 2.20
N GLN A 242 -25.87 -2.69 2.52
CA GLN A 242 -27.17 -2.96 3.17
C GLN A 242 -27.26 -2.32 4.57
N ALA A 243 -26.18 -2.38 5.33
CA ALA A 243 -26.12 -1.72 6.64
C ALA A 243 -26.20 -0.20 6.50
N ASP A 244 -25.44 0.39 5.58
CA ASP A 244 -25.45 1.83 5.31
C ASP A 244 -26.84 2.31 4.83
N TYR A 245 -27.48 1.55 3.92
CA TYR A 245 -28.84 1.82 3.49
C TYR A 245 -29.84 1.75 4.66
N ASN A 246 -29.70 0.75 5.53
CA ASN A 246 -30.57 0.61 6.69
C ASN A 246 -30.41 1.75 7.70
N ALA A 247 -29.22 2.31 7.81
CA ALA A 247 -28.89 3.42 8.69
C ALA A 247 -29.40 4.79 8.18
N LEU A 248 -29.82 4.89 6.91
CA LEU A 248 -30.35 6.14 6.37
C LEU A 248 -31.61 6.58 7.15
N PRO A 249 -31.67 7.84 7.59
CA PRO A 249 -32.85 8.39 8.28
C PRO A 249 -34.03 8.53 7.32
N ASP A 250 -33.78 8.79 6.04
CA ASP A 250 -34.79 8.85 4.97
C ASP A 250 -34.34 8.02 3.76
N LYS A 251 -35.11 7.02 3.42
CA LYS A 251 -34.86 6.10 2.31
C LYS A 251 -35.66 6.44 1.03
N SER A 252 -36.50 7.48 1.06
CA SER A 252 -37.43 7.82 -0.03
C SER A 252 -36.68 8.17 -1.34
N GLN A 253 -35.42 8.56 -1.24
CA GLN A 253 -34.58 8.93 -2.37
C GLN A 253 -33.69 7.79 -2.90
N VAL A 254 -33.85 6.57 -2.36
CA VAL A 254 -32.98 5.42 -2.69
C VAL A 254 -33.82 4.24 -3.17
N SER A 255 -33.50 3.75 -4.35
CA SER A 255 -34.07 2.50 -4.89
C SER A 255 -33.19 1.31 -4.48
N ALA A 256 -33.68 0.50 -3.54
CA ALA A 256 -32.98 -0.66 -3.04
C ALA A 256 -33.11 -1.94 -3.88
N ALA A 257 -33.81 -1.90 -5.01
CA ALA A 257 -34.16 -3.11 -5.79
C ALA A 257 -32.91 -3.91 -6.21
N LYS A 258 -31.90 -3.24 -6.73
CA LYS A 258 -30.65 -3.89 -7.17
C LYS A 258 -29.85 -4.46 -5.98
N LEU A 259 -29.80 -3.73 -4.87
CA LEU A 259 -29.16 -4.17 -3.63
C LEU A 259 -29.84 -5.43 -3.07
N THR A 260 -31.16 -5.45 -3.02
CA THR A 260 -31.95 -6.61 -2.57
C THR A 260 -31.71 -7.82 -3.47
N ALA A 261 -31.74 -7.63 -4.79
CA ALA A 261 -31.50 -8.70 -5.75
C ALA A 261 -30.08 -9.30 -5.64
N ALA A 262 -29.06 -8.45 -5.41
CA ALA A 262 -27.68 -8.89 -5.19
C ALA A 262 -27.56 -9.69 -3.88
N ALA A 263 -28.16 -9.20 -2.79
CA ALA A 263 -28.13 -9.88 -1.49
C ALA A 263 -28.82 -11.27 -1.55
N GLU A 264 -29.97 -11.37 -2.19
CA GLU A 264 -30.68 -12.65 -2.39
C GLU A 264 -29.84 -13.65 -3.18
N GLN A 265 -29.15 -13.19 -4.23
CA GLN A 265 -28.30 -14.05 -5.05
C GLN A 265 -27.08 -14.56 -4.27
N ILE A 266 -26.47 -13.69 -3.47
CA ILE A 266 -25.35 -14.08 -2.59
C ILE A 266 -25.82 -15.10 -1.57
N GLN A 267 -26.96 -14.90 -0.92
CA GLN A 267 -27.52 -15.85 0.04
C GLN A 267 -27.81 -17.21 -0.61
N PHE A 268 -28.34 -17.20 -1.84
CA PHE A 268 -28.58 -18.44 -2.59
C PHE A 268 -27.32 -19.27 -2.81
N PHE A 269 -26.19 -18.63 -3.09
CA PHE A 269 -24.91 -19.35 -3.28
C PHE A 269 -24.20 -19.69 -1.98
N ALA A 270 -24.51 -19.01 -0.89
CA ALA A 270 -23.91 -19.24 0.43
C ALA A 270 -24.62 -20.35 1.23
N ALA A 271 -25.86 -20.73 0.86
CA ALA A 271 -26.62 -21.82 1.47
C ALA A 271 -26.16 -23.19 0.97
#